data_4ace738bc2294f9d8d7f349f6bd12eeb
#
_entry.id   4ace738bc2294f9d8d7f349f6bd12eeb
#
_cell.length_a   1.000
_cell.length_b   1.000
_cell.length_c   1.000
_cell.angle_alpha   90.00
_cell.angle_beta   90.00
_cell.angle_gamma   90.00
#
_symmetry.space_group_name_H-M   'P 1'
#
loop_
_entity.id
_entity.type
_entity.pdbx_description
1 polymer ?
#
loop_
_entity_poly.entity_id
_entity_poly.type
_entity_poly.pdbx_seq_one_letter_code
_entity_poly.pdbx_strand_id
1 'polypeptide(L)'
;MPAPSKRDKQSHRKNQQNKAVHTRLKNLSKDFYKALDADDTERAAQLRDEAQKAYDKAATKGVIHSNKAARKTSRLDKALASTRSES
;
A
#
# COMPACT_ATOMS: atom_id res chain seq x y z
N MET A 1 19.34 20.49 27.51
CA MET A 1 18.89 19.74 26.37
C MET A 1 17.60 19.03 26.67
N PRO A 2 16.57 19.25 25.88
CA PRO A 2 15.32 18.53 26.09
C PRO A 2 15.56 17.04 25.84
N ALA A 3 15.04 16.24 26.74
CA ALA A 3 15.26 14.81 26.82
C ALA A 3 15.16 14.10 25.47
N PRO A 4 16.27 13.64 24.86
CA PRO A 4 16.22 12.88 23.62
C PRO A 4 15.46 11.56 23.75
N SER A 5 15.33 11.06 24.97
CA SER A 5 14.68 9.77 25.22
C SER A 5 13.20 9.74 24.84
N LYS A 6 12.48 10.85 24.98
CA LYS A 6 11.07 10.94 24.57
C LYS A 6 10.90 10.87 23.06
N ARG A 7 11.77 11.56 22.31
CA ARG A 7 11.76 11.53 20.85
C ARG A 7 12.16 10.15 20.32
N ASP A 8 13.15 9.53 20.95
CA ASP A 8 13.63 8.20 20.53
C ASP A 8 12.55 7.15 20.69
N LYS A 9 11.79 7.19 21.79
CA LYS A 9 10.68 6.27 22.00
C LYS A 9 9.57 6.45 20.96
N GLN A 10 9.23 7.70 20.63
CA GLN A 10 8.23 7.97 19.61
C GLN A 10 8.69 7.55 18.22
N SER A 11 9.96 7.80 17.89
CA SER A 11 10.53 7.38 16.62
C SER A 11 10.54 5.86 16.48
N HIS A 12 10.87 5.16 17.56
CA HIS A 12 10.87 3.70 17.55
C HIS A 12 9.47 3.12 17.32
N ARG A 13 8.46 3.67 18.01
CA ARG A 13 7.07 3.26 17.80
C ARG A 13 6.59 3.54 16.39
N LYS A 14 6.90 4.72 15.84
CA LYS A 14 6.56 5.06 14.46
C LYS A 14 7.22 4.12 13.48
N ASN A 15 8.47 3.75 13.71
CA ASN A 15 9.18 2.82 12.83
C ASN A 15 8.54 1.44 12.83
N GLN A 16 8.11 0.95 14.00
CA GLN A 16 7.43 -0.34 14.09
C GLN A 16 6.08 -0.31 13.39
N GLN A 17 5.30 0.74 13.59
CA GLN A 17 4.02 0.93 12.91
C GLN A 17 4.19 1.06 11.42
N ASN A 18 5.20 1.84 10.99
CA ASN A 18 5.51 2.02 9.58
C ASN A 18 5.90 0.70 8.91
N LYS A 19 6.68 -0.11 9.62
CA LYS A 19 7.09 -1.42 9.11
C LYS A 19 5.90 -2.33 8.88
N ALA A 20 4.96 -2.36 9.84
CA ALA A 20 3.74 -3.15 9.71
C ALA A 20 2.88 -2.69 8.54
N VAL A 21 2.73 -1.37 8.37
CA VAL A 21 1.97 -0.79 7.26
C VAL A 21 2.63 -1.11 5.93
N HIS A 22 3.95 -0.94 5.81
CA HIS A 22 4.68 -1.27 4.58
C HIS A 22 4.54 -2.74 4.20
N THR A 23 4.63 -3.63 5.18
CA THR A 23 4.45 -5.07 4.96
C THR A 23 3.04 -5.36 4.44
N ARG A 24 2.02 -4.74 5.05
CA ARG A 24 0.63 -4.91 4.62
C ARG A 24 0.43 -4.42 3.18
N LEU A 25 0.97 -3.25 2.85
CA LEU A 25 0.87 -2.70 1.49
C LEU A 25 1.55 -3.61 0.47
N LYS A 26 2.73 -4.12 0.83
CA LYS A 26 3.47 -5.04 -0.03
C LYS A 26 2.67 -6.34 -0.25
N ASN A 27 2.07 -6.89 0.81
CA ASN A 27 1.28 -8.11 0.72
C ASN A 27 0.03 -7.91 -0.14
N LEU A 28 -0.66 -6.78 0.00
CA LEU A 28 -1.83 -6.45 -0.81
C LEU A 28 -1.45 -6.36 -2.29
N SER A 29 -0.35 -5.70 -2.60
CA SER A 29 0.13 -5.61 -3.98
C SER A 29 0.48 -6.98 -4.54
N LYS A 30 1.15 -7.80 -3.75
CA LYS A 30 1.54 -9.16 -4.14
C LYS A 30 0.30 -10.02 -4.42
N ASP A 31 -0.69 -9.96 -3.55
CA ASP A 31 -1.94 -10.71 -3.73
C ASP A 31 -2.68 -10.23 -4.97
N PHE A 32 -2.69 -8.92 -5.22
CA PHE A 32 -3.28 -8.35 -6.43
C PHE A 32 -2.65 -8.93 -7.69
N TYR A 33 -1.32 -8.94 -7.77
CA TYR A 33 -0.62 -9.48 -8.94
C TYR A 33 -0.82 -10.99 -9.08
N LYS A 34 -0.91 -11.72 -7.98
CA LYS A 34 -1.25 -13.14 -8.01
C LYS A 34 -2.63 -13.38 -8.61
N ALA A 35 -3.61 -12.55 -8.22
CA ALA A 35 -4.96 -12.65 -8.76
C ALA A 35 -4.98 -12.38 -10.26
N LEU A 36 -4.19 -11.39 -10.71
CA LEU A 36 -4.06 -11.10 -12.14
C LEU A 36 -3.45 -12.27 -12.91
N ASP A 37 -2.41 -12.90 -12.37
CA ASP A 37 -1.76 -14.06 -12.98
C ASP A 37 -2.72 -15.25 -13.09
N ALA A 38 -3.63 -15.37 -12.14
CA ALA A 38 -4.65 -16.42 -12.13
C ALA A 38 -5.88 -16.08 -12.98
N ASP A 39 -5.87 -14.94 -13.68
CA ASP A 39 -7.00 -14.42 -14.46
C ASP A 39 -8.25 -14.16 -13.61
N ASP A 40 -8.07 -13.98 -12.29
CA ASP A 40 -9.15 -13.68 -11.37
C ASP A 40 -9.31 -12.16 -11.25
N THR A 41 -9.94 -11.56 -12.28
CA THR A 41 -10.08 -10.12 -12.37
C THR A 41 -11.00 -9.55 -11.29
N GLU A 42 -12.01 -10.29 -10.86
CA GLU A 42 -12.92 -9.86 -9.78
C GLU A 42 -12.15 -9.72 -8.47
N ARG A 43 -11.36 -10.73 -8.13
CA ARG A 43 -10.54 -10.69 -6.92
C ARG A 43 -9.47 -9.61 -7.02
N ALA A 44 -8.86 -9.46 -8.18
CA ALA A 44 -7.88 -8.41 -8.43
C ALA A 44 -8.49 -7.02 -8.21
N ALA A 45 -9.71 -6.79 -8.69
CA ALA A 45 -10.41 -5.52 -8.47
C ALA A 45 -10.69 -5.27 -6.99
N GLN A 46 -11.10 -6.29 -6.25
CA GLN A 46 -11.32 -6.19 -4.81
C GLN A 46 -10.03 -5.86 -4.07
N LEU A 47 -8.95 -6.57 -4.41
CA LEU A 47 -7.64 -6.33 -3.80
C LEU A 47 -7.10 -4.95 -4.14
N ARG A 48 -7.36 -4.48 -5.36
CA ARG A 48 -6.99 -3.12 -5.76
C ARG A 48 -7.71 -2.09 -4.88
N ASP A 49 -9.00 -2.26 -4.64
CA ASP A 49 -9.76 -1.35 -3.78
C ASP A 49 -9.22 -1.37 -2.33
N GLU A 50 -8.94 -2.55 -1.81
CA GLU A 50 -8.35 -2.69 -0.48
C GLU A 50 -6.97 -2.03 -0.41
N ALA A 51 -6.15 -2.23 -1.43
CA ALA A 51 -4.83 -1.62 -1.51
C ALA A 51 -4.95 -0.09 -1.58
N GLN A 52 -5.88 0.43 -2.37
CA GLN A 52 -6.09 1.87 -2.47
C GLN A 52 -6.45 2.46 -1.11
N LYS A 53 -7.38 1.83 -0.40
CA LYS A 53 -7.76 2.28 0.95
C LYS A 53 -6.56 2.26 1.91
N ALA A 54 -5.77 1.20 1.85
CA ALA A 54 -4.60 1.07 2.70
C ALA A 54 -3.54 2.13 2.38
N TYR A 55 -3.29 2.40 1.09
CA TYR A 55 -2.36 3.45 0.67
C TYR A 55 -2.85 4.82 1.09
N ASP A 56 -4.15 5.11 0.93
CA ASP A 56 -4.73 6.38 1.35
C ASP A 56 -4.59 6.60 2.85
N LYS A 57 -4.87 5.58 3.65
CA LYS A 57 -4.69 5.64 5.10
C LYS A 57 -3.22 5.88 5.46
N ALA A 58 -2.32 5.17 4.81
CA ALA A 58 -0.89 5.31 5.07
C ALA A 58 -0.41 6.73 4.72
N ALA A 59 -0.91 7.30 3.63
CA ALA A 59 -0.57 8.67 3.24
C ALA A 59 -1.14 9.69 4.25
N THR A 60 -2.38 9.49 4.70
CA THR A 60 -3.01 10.35 5.69
C THR A 60 -2.25 10.32 7.02
N LYS A 61 -1.76 9.17 7.42
CA LYS A 61 -0.96 9.01 8.65
C LYS A 61 0.48 9.49 8.50
N GLY A 62 0.92 9.80 7.29
CA GLY A 62 2.28 10.23 7.01
C GLY A 62 3.29 9.10 6.96
N VAL A 63 2.85 7.85 6.87
CA VAL A 63 3.74 6.69 6.72
C VAL A 63 4.42 6.71 5.36
N ILE A 64 3.66 7.07 4.32
CA ILE A 64 4.18 7.24 2.97
C ILE A 64 3.73 8.60 2.45
N HIS A 65 4.46 9.11 1.47
CA HIS A 65 4.10 10.37 0.82
C HIS A 65 2.89 10.15 -0.10
N SER A 66 2.02 11.17 -0.20
CA SER A 66 0.82 11.09 -1.04
C SER A 66 1.15 10.79 -2.50
N ASN A 67 2.25 11.31 -3.02
CA ASN A 67 2.69 11.03 -4.39
C ASN A 67 3.05 9.57 -4.59
N LYS A 68 3.69 8.95 -3.59
CA LYS A 68 4.04 7.54 -3.64
C LYS A 68 2.78 6.67 -3.64
N ALA A 69 1.82 7.03 -2.79
CA ALA A 69 0.53 6.32 -2.74
C ALA A 69 -0.19 6.41 -4.08
N ALA A 70 -0.24 7.60 -4.68
CA ALA A 70 -0.87 7.81 -5.98
C ALA A 70 -0.20 7.00 -7.09
N ARG A 71 1.13 6.95 -7.10
CA ARG A 71 1.89 6.17 -8.09
C ARG A 71 1.59 4.68 -7.97
N LYS A 72 1.55 4.17 -6.74
CA LYS A 72 1.29 2.75 -6.50
C LYS A 72 -0.12 2.37 -6.92
N THR A 73 -1.12 3.16 -6.54
CA THR A 73 -2.51 2.90 -6.93
C THR A 73 -2.70 3.04 -8.45
N SER A 74 -2.02 4.00 -9.08
CA SER A 74 -2.05 4.16 -10.53
C SER A 74 -1.49 2.93 -11.25
N ARG A 75 -0.41 2.36 -10.75
CA ARG A 75 0.17 1.14 -11.31
C ARG A 75 -0.79 -0.05 -11.20
N LEU A 76 -1.47 -0.17 -10.06
CA LEU A 76 -2.47 -1.22 -9.88
C LEU A 76 -3.63 -1.05 -10.87
N ASP A 77 -4.10 0.18 -11.04
CA ASP A 77 -5.15 0.49 -12.02
C ASP A 77 -4.75 0.14 -13.44
N LYS A 78 -3.53 0.51 -13.83
CA LYS A 78 -3.02 0.21 -15.17
C LYS A 78 -2.90 -1.27 -15.40
N ALA A 79 -2.40 -2.02 -14.42
CA ALA A 79 -2.27 -3.46 -14.53
C ALA A 79 -3.64 -4.13 -14.70
N LEU A 80 -4.63 -3.69 -13.92
CA LEU A 80 -5.99 -4.21 -14.00
C LEU A 80 -6.64 -3.87 -15.34
N ALA A 81 -6.49 -2.63 -15.80
CA ALA A 81 -7.03 -2.18 -17.09
C ALA A 81 -6.40 -2.94 -18.24
N SER A 82 -5.09 -3.19 -18.19
CA SER A 82 -4.38 -3.95 -19.22
C SER A 82 -4.92 -5.37 -19.32
N THR A 83 -5.15 -6.02 -18.19
CA THR A 83 -5.72 -7.37 -18.17
C THR A 83 -7.13 -7.38 -18.75
N ARG A 84 -7.94 -6.39 -18.42
CA ARG A 84 -9.31 -6.27 -18.97
C ARG A 84 -9.29 -5.99 -20.46
N SER A 85 -8.32 -5.24 -20.95
CA SER A 85 -8.20 -4.91 -22.37
C SER A 85 -7.85 -6.13 -23.21
N GLU A 86 -7.11 -7.08 -22.64
CA GLU A 86 -6.70 -8.30 -23.35
C GLU A 86 -7.81 -9.35 -23.38
N SER A 87 -8.80 -9.22 -22.53
CA SER A 87 -9.92 -10.15 -22.52
C SER A 87 -11.06 -9.66 -23.40
#